data_80f718ea30f4ede4f4a5efa05c9ad1e8
#
_entry.id   80f718ea30f4ede4f4a5efa05c9ad1e8
#
_cell.length_a   1.000
_cell.length_b   1.000
_cell.length_c   1.000
_cell.angle_alpha   90.00
_cell.angle_beta   90.00
_cell.angle_gamma   90.00
#
_symmetry.space_group_name_H-M   'P 1'
#
loop_
_entity.id
_entity.type
_entity.pdbx_description
1 polymer ?
#
loop_
_entity_poly.entity_id
_entity_poly.type
_entity_poly.pdbx_seq_one_letter_code
_entity_poly.pdbx_strand_id
1 'polypeptide(L)'
;SVCWGDRNRSVLVRVPLGWSVNHSMSALANPLEDPADFAIPDKQTVEMRSGDGSADIYNMLAGLVTAARTGFEMPDALEVADKTYVDVNIHDKKNEALLNALEQLPASCHESALCLEKNRALYEKDGIFSPQLIDGTIAKLKGYKDEHIRREASSDPKKMAALVRKYYYCG
;
A
#
# COMPACT_ATOMS: atom_id res chain seq x y z
N SER A 1 2.68 -2.11 9.33
CA SER A 1 3.06 -3.54 9.25
C SER A 1 2.63 -4.13 7.93
N VAL A 2 3.39 -5.07 7.42
CA VAL A 2 3.07 -5.82 6.19
C VAL A 2 2.07 -6.91 6.54
N CYS A 3 0.79 -6.64 6.29
CA CYS A 3 -0.30 -7.58 6.56
C CYS A 3 -1.52 -7.28 5.70
N TRP A 4 -2.37 -8.29 5.57
CA TRP A 4 -3.64 -8.14 4.88
C TRP A 4 -4.78 -8.76 5.70
N GLY A 5 -6.01 -8.41 5.39
CA GLY A 5 -7.17 -8.97 6.07
C GLY A 5 -8.47 -8.70 5.36
N ASP A 6 -9.44 -9.56 5.64
CA ASP A 6 -10.80 -9.44 5.17
C ASP A 6 -11.59 -8.52 6.11
N ARG A 7 -12.19 -7.47 5.56
CA ARG A 7 -13.03 -6.48 6.29
C ARG A 7 -12.30 -5.75 7.42
N ASN A 8 -11.00 -5.99 7.59
CA ASN A 8 -10.19 -5.42 8.65
C ASN A 8 -9.64 -4.04 8.25
N ARG A 9 -9.97 -2.99 9.00
CA ARG A 9 -9.50 -1.61 8.73
C ARG A 9 -8.12 -1.30 9.27
N SER A 10 -7.52 -2.18 10.06
CA SER A 10 -6.21 -1.96 10.67
C SER A 10 -5.03 -2.46 9.84
N VAL A 11 -5.28 -3.23 8.78
CA VAL A 11 -4.26 -3.85 7.93
C VAL A 11 -3.83 -2.96 6.76
N LEU A 12 -2.67 -3.26 6.18
CA LEU A 12 -2.12 -2.56 5.02
C LEU A 12 -2.91 -2.83 3.73
N VAL A 13 -3.20 -4.09 3.46
CA VAL A 13 -3.98 -4.52 2.30
C VAL A 13 -5.29 -5.11 2.79
N ARG A 14 -6.39 -4.56 2.35
CA ARG A 14 -7.72 -4.96 2.79
C ARG A 14 -8.55 -5.51 1.63
N VAL A 15 -9.26 -6.60 1.90
CA VAL A 15 -10.39 -7.02 1.08
C VAL A 15 -11.66 -6.45 1.74
N PRO A 16 -12.27 -5.39 1.18
CA PRO A 16 -13.46 -4.77 1.77
C PRO A 16 -14.69 -5.64 1.62
N LEU A 17 -15.79 -5.21 2.23
CA LEU A 17 -17.12 -5.76 1.94
C LEU A 17 -17.38 -5.61 0.45
N GLY A 18 -17.62 -6.72 -0.22
CA GLY A 18 -18.02 -6.72 -1.61
C GLY A 18 -19.48 -6.27 -1.77
N TRP A 19 -19.87 -6.07 -3.00
CA TRP A 19 -21.23 -5.80 -3.38
C TRP A 19 -21.87 -7.11 -3.82
N SER A 20 -23.00 -7.43 -3.23
CA SER A 20 -23.89 -8.47 -3.75
C SER A 20 -25.06 -7.76 -4.41
N VAL A 21 -25.09 -7.70 -5.73
CA VAL A 21 -26.15 -7.01 -6.48
C VAL A 21 -26.91 -8.04 -7.30
N ASN A 22 -28.22 -8.09 -7.08
CA ASN A 22 -29.12 -8.97 -7.84
C ASN A 22 -29.65 -8.31 -9.14
N HIS A 23 -29.28 -7.04 -9.37
CA HIS A 23 -29.76 -6.27 -10.51
C HIS A 23 -28.62 -5.44 -11.11
N SER A 24 -28.63 -5.30 -12.44
CA SER A 24 -27.74 -4.38 -13.13
C SER A 24 -28.13 -2.94 -12.80
N MET A 25 -27.24 -2.20 -12.14
CA MET A 25 -27.44 -0.78 -11.85
C MET A 25 -27.37 0.07 -13.12
N SER A 26 -26.61 -0.35 -14.14
CA SER A 26 -26.56 0.32 -15.43
C SER A 26 -27.90 0.18 -16.18
N ALA A 27 -28.51 -0.99 -16.16
CA ALA A 27 -29.85 -1.19 -16.76
C ALA A 27 -30.95 -0.40 -16.02
N LEU A 28 -30.81 -0.22 -14.69
CA LEU A 28 -31.74 0.64 -13.93
C LEU A 28 -31.56 2.13 -14.28
N ALA A 29 -30.33 2.56 -14.53
CA ALA A 29 -30.01 3.94 -14.90
C ALA A 29 -30.28 4.22 -16.39
N ASN A 30 -30.13 3.22 -17.25
CA ASN A 30 -30.38 3.31 -18.69
C ASN A 30 -31.37 2.21 -19.15
N PRO A 31 -32.67 2.53 -19.30
CA PRO A 31 -33.69 1.57 -19.69
C PRO A 31 -33.50 0.95 -21.09
N LEU A 32 -32.59 1.49 -21.91
CA LEU A 32 -32.23 0.97 -23.23
C LEU A 32 -31.10 -0.07 -23.19
N GLU A 33 -30.53 -0.30 -22.02
CA GLU A 33 -29.47 -1.29 -21.83
C GLU A 33 -30.09 -2.65 -21.50
N ASP A 34 -29.69 -3.68 -22.22
CA ASP A 34 -30.14 -5.04 -21.93
C ASP A 34 -29.63 -5.46 -20.53
N PRO A 35 -30.52 -5.91 -19.64
CA PRO A 35 -30.15 -6.43 -18.37
C PRO A 35 -29.30 -7.68 -18.56
N ALA A 36 -28.01 -7.57 -18.34
CA ALA A 36 -27.13 -8.74 -18.32
C ALA A 36 -27.39 -9.53 -17.03
N ASP A 37 -27.69 -10.82 -17.17
CA ASP A 37 -27.69 -11.77 -16.06
C ASP A 37 -26.23 -12.02 -15.62
N PHE A 38 -25.76 -11.21 -14.69
CA PHE A 38 -24.48 -11.47 -14.08
C PHE A 38 -24.59 -11.45 -12.56
N ALA A 39 -24.10 -12.51 -11.96
CA ALA A 39 -23.87 -12.54 -10.54
C ALA A 39 -22.58 -11.78 -10.26
N ILE A 40 -22.67 -10.68 -9.51
CA ILE A 40 -21.49 -9.98 -9.04
C ILE A 40 -21.05 -10.65 -7.73
N PRO A 41 -19.92 -11.34 -7.72
CA PRO A 41 -19.44 -12.02 -6.52
C PRO A 41 -19.10 -10.99 -5.43
N ASP A 42 -19.24 -11.40 -4.17
CA ASP A 42 -18.72 -10.65 -3.02
C ASP A 42 -17.22 -10.41 -3.17
N LYS A 43 -16.74 -9.32 -2.59
CA LYS A 43 -15.30 -9.01 -2.51
C LYS A 43 -14.63 -8.82 -3.87
N GLN A 44 -15.09 -7.81 -4.59
CA GLN A 44 -14.62 -7.52 -5.96
C GLN A 44 -13.32 -6.73 -6.00
N THR A 45 -12.88 -6.15 -4.90
CA THR A 45 -11.73 -5.26 -4.86
C THR A 45 -10.73 -5.66 -3.78
N VAL A 46 -9.48 -5.27 -4.00
CA VAL A 46 -8.42 -5.28 -3.00
C VAL A 46 -7.98 -3.83 -2.82
N GLU A 47 -7.94 -3.38 -1.58
CA GLU A 47 -7.61 -2.01 -1.23
C GLU A 47 -6.19 -1.93 -0.66
N MET A 48 -5.29 -1.23 -1.35
CA MET A 48 -3.98 -0.85 -0.82
C MET A 48 -4.11 0.46 -0.05
N ARG A 49 -3.73 0.48 1.23
CA ARG A 49 -4.03 1.58 2.15
C ARG A 49 -2.85 2.46 2.52
N SER A 50 -1.71 2.29 1.86
CA SER A 50 -0.49 3.07 2.11
C SER A 50 -0.16 4.08 1.01
N GLY A 51 -1.04 4.25 0.02
CA GLY A 51 -0.82 5.25 -1.02
C GLY A 51 -0.74 6.66 -0.44
N ASP A 52 0.28 7.43 -0.84
CA ASP A 52 0.43 8.83 -0.48
C ASP A 52 -0.37 9.71 -1.45
N GLY A 53 -1.07 10.72 -0.94
CA GLY A 53 -1.88 11.64 -1.76
C GLY A 53 -1.04 12.50 -2.72
N SER A 54 0.24 12.66 -2.46
CA SER A 54 1.20 13.38 -3.33
C SER A 54 2.01 12.48 -4.26
N ALA A 55 1.71 11.16 -4.28
CA ALA A 55 2.42 10.22 -5.14
C ALA A 55 2.21 10.51 -6.63
N ASP A 56 3.25 10.30 -7.43
CA ASP A 56 3.10 10.19 -8.88
C ASP A 56 2.25 8.95 -9.19
N ILE A 57 1.02 9.19 -9.65
CA ILE A 57 0.01 8.15 -9.83
C ILE A 57 0.44 7.09 -10.85
N TYR A 58 1.16 7.47 -11.89
CA TYR A 58 1.61 6.55 -12.93
C TYR A 58 2.69 5.62 -12.38
N ASN A 59 3.68 6.15 -11.69
CA ASN A 59 4.72 5.36 -11.05
C ASN A 59 4.14 4.48 -9.92
N MET A 60 3.18 4.98 -9.17
CA MET A 60 2.50 4.21 -8.11
C MET A 60 1.72 3.04 -8.70
N LEU A 61 0.94 3.26 -9.76
CA LEU A 61 0.18 2.19 -10.42
C LEU A 61 1.11 1.16 -11.06
N ALA A 62 2.16 1.59 -11.77
CA ALA A 62 3.15 0.70 -12.33
C ALA A 62 3.84 -0.16 -11.25
N GLY A 63 4.17 0.45 -10.11
CA GLY A 63 4.75 -0.25 -8.97
C GLY A 63 3.79 -1.28 -8.37
N LEU A 64 2.52 -0.94 -8.21
CA LEU A 64 1.48 -1.87 -7.70
C LEU A 64 1.27 -3.05 -8.64
N VAL A 65 1.19 -2.82 -9.96
CA VAL A 65 1.04 -3.89 -10.96
C VAL A 65 2.28 -4.79 -10.96
N THR A 66 3.48 -4.22 -10.86
CA THR A 66 4.74 -4.98 -10.76
C THR A 66 4.76 -5.85 -9.50
N ALA A 67 4.36 -5.31 -8.35
CA ALA A 67 4.28 -6.06 -7.11
C ALA A 67 3.25 -7.19 -7.18
N ALA A 68 2.06 -6.92 -7.73
CA ALA A 68 1.02 -7.93 -7.92
C ALA A 68 1.49 -9.06 -8.85
N ARG A 69 2.12 -8.73 -9.98
CA ARG A 69 2.71 -9.71 -10.89
C ARG A 69 3.74 -10.58 -10.18
N THR A 70 4.64 -9.97 -9.42
CA THR A 70 5.63 -10.70 -8.63
C THR A 70 4.97 -11.68 -7.68
N GLY A 71 3.90 -11.27 -6.99
CA GLY A 71 3.13 -12.15 -6.12
C GLY A 71 2.51 -13.35 -6.86
N PHE A 72 1.99 -13.16 -8.08
CA PHE A 72 1.48 -14.27 -8.91
C PHE A 72 2.58 -15.22 -9.40
N GLU A 73 3.80 -14.73 -9.58
CA GLU A 73 4.96 -15.52 -10.01
C GLU A 73 5.68 -16.23 -8.84
N MET A 74 5.38 -15.86 -7.59
CA MET A 74 6.01 -16.46 -6.41
C MET A 74 5.52 -17.89 -6.18
N PRO A 75 6.43 -18.86 -6.01
CA PRO A 75 6.05 -20.26 -5.77
C PRO A 75 5.40 -20.49 -4.39
N ASP A 76 5.70 -19.64 -3.42
CA ASP A 76 5.23 -19.69 -2.04
C ASP A 76 4.19 -18.59 -1.69
N ALA A 77 3.55 -18.02 -2.73
CA ALA A 77 2.60 -16.89 -2.56
C ALA A 77 1.51 -17.17 -1.53
N LEU A 78 0.95 -18.38 -1.51
CA LEU A 78 -0.10 -18.75 -0.55
C LEU A 78 0.42 -18.85 0.88
N GLU A 79 1.65 -19.37 1.08
CA GLU A 79 2.27 -19.38 2.40
C GLU A 79 2.53 -17.96 2.92
N VAL A 80 2.98 -17.06 2.05
CA VAL A 80 3.16 -15.65 2.41
C VAL A 80 1.82 -15.01 2.76
N ALA A 81 0.78 -15.29 1.99
CA ALA A 81 -0.56 -14.81 2.28
C ALA A 81 -1.07 -15.30 3.65
N ASP A 82 -0.92 -16.59 3.95
CA ASP A 82 -1.34 -17.15 5.23
C ASP A 82 -0.57 -16.55 6.41
N LYS A 83 0.75 -16.37 6.29
CA LYS A 83 1.61 -15.78 7.33
C LYS A 83 1.31 -14.30 7.60
N THR A 84 0.80 -13.59 6.61
CA THR A 84 0.52 -12.15 6.71
C THR A 84 -0.96 -11.83 6.90
N TYR A 85 -1.83 -12.84 6.96
CA TYR A 85 -3.26 -12.66 7.23
C TYR A 85 -3.53 -12.24 8.68
N VAL A 86 -4.40 -11.25 8.87
CA VAL A 86 -4.77 -10.73 10.18
C VAL A 86 -6.28 -10.43 10.23
N ASP A 87 -6.97 -11.08 11.13
CA ASP A 87 -8.42 -10.92 11.35
C ASP A 87 -8.78 -10.04 12.57
N VAL A 88 -7.76 -9.60 13.33
CA VAL A 88 -7.93 -8.77 14.53
C VAL A 88 -7.40 -7.35 14.32
N ASN A 89 -7.82 -6.40 15.17
CA ASN A 89 -7.28 -5.05 15.15
C ASN A 89 -5.83 -5.05 15.68
N ILE A 90 -4.85 -4.79 14.80
CA ILE A 90 -3.43 -4.79 15.16
C ILE A 90 -3.04 -3.62 16.09
N HIS A 91 -3.87 -2.60 16.22
CA HIS A 91 -3.62 -1.45 17.10
C HIS A 91 -4.14 -1.66 18.52
N ASP A 92 -4.81 -2.77 18.78
CA ASP A 92 -5.29 -3.12 20.11
C ASP A 92 -4.11 -3.65 20.94
N LYS A 93 -3.91 -3.12 22.16
CA LYS A 93 -2.79 -3.49 23.05
C LYS A 93 -2.67 -5.00 23.29
N LYS A 94 -3.79 -5.72 23.34
CA LYS A 94 -3.79 -7.18 23.50
C LYS A 94 -3.14 -7.93 22.34
N ASN A 95 -3.01 -7.28 21.17
CA ASN A 95 -2.45 -7.86 19.95
C ASN A 95 -1.01 -7.39 19.66
N GLU A 96 -0.36 -6.73 20.62
CA GLU A 96 1.00 -6.19 20.48
C GLU A 96 2.03 -7.24 20.06
N ALA A 97 1.90 -8.46 20.58
CA ALA A 97 2.79 -9.56 20.20
C ALA A 97 2.65 -9.94 18.72
N LEU A 98 1.43 -9.93 18.19
CA LEU A 98 1.16 -10.16 16.77
C LEU A 98 1.75 -9.01 15.92
N LEU A 99 1.51 -7.77 16.32
CA LEU A 99 2.06 -6.60 15.63
C LEU A 99 3.58 -6.64 15.53
N ASN A 100 4.25 -7.04 16.62
CA ASN A 100 5.71 -7.12 16.67
C ASN A 100 6.28 -8.29 15.86
N ALA A 101 5.49 -9.33 15.58
CA ALA A 101 5.88 -10.45 14.73
C ALA A 101 5.77 -10.15 13.23
N LEU A 102 4.98 -9.13 12.84
CA LEU A 102 4.83 -8.73 11.45
C LEU A 102 6.03 -7.88 10.99
N GLU A 103 6.40 -8.03 9.72
CA GLU A 103 7.36 -7.13 9.09
C GLU A 103 6.82 -5.70 9.12
N GLN A 104 7.70 -4.76 9.50
CA GLN A 104 7.31 -3.36 9.59
C GLN A 104 7.59 -2.62 8.28
N LEU A 105 6.69 -1.69 7.94
CA LEU A 105 6.93 -0.77 6.84
C LEU A 105 8.07 0.20 7.16
N PRO A 106 8.79 0.70 6.17
CA PRO A 106 9.78 1.76 6.36
C PRO A 106 9.19 2.94 7.12
N ALA A 107 9.93 3.46 8.09
CA ALA A 107 9.49 4.57 8.94
C ALA A 107 9.98 5.95 8.44
N SER A 108 10.76 5.97 7.35
CA SER A 108 11.32 7.19 6.76
C SER A 108 11.47 7.04 5.24
N CYS A 109 11.65 8.16 4.55
CA CYS A 109 12.00 8.16 3.12
C CYS A 109 13.36 7.48 2.90
N HIS A 110 14.30 7.67 3.82
CA HIS A 110 15.60 7.01 3.77
C HIS A 110 15.46 5.48 3.80
N GLU A 111 14.70 4.93 4.76
CA GLU A 111 14.44 3.49 4.83
C GLU A 111 13.71 2.97 3.61
N SER A 112 12.75 3.74 3.08
CA SER A 112 12.05 3.40 1.83
C SER A 112 13.02 3.34 0.65
N ALA A 113 14.01 4.24 0.60
CA ALA A 113 15.05 4.21 -0.43
C ALA A 113 15.91 2.95 -0.34
N LEU A 114 16.28 2.51 0.88
CA LEU A 114 17.03 1.26 1.08
C LEU A 114 16.22 0.04 0.66
N CYS A 115 14.92 0.02 0.97
CA CYS A 115 14.03 -1.04 0.50
C CYS A 115 13.92 -1.09 -1.02
N LEU A 116 13.79 0.07 -1.68
CA LEU A 116 13.77 0.15 -3.15
C LEU A 116 15.09 -0.32 -3.76
N GLU A 117 16.21 0.12 -3.21
CA GLU A 117 17.55 -0.28 -3.65
C GLU A 117 17.76 -1.79 -3.57
N LYS A 118 17.34 -2.41 -2.46
CA LYS A 118 17.39 -3.86 -2.25
C LYS A 118 16.54 -4.64 -3.26
N ASN A 119 15.37 -4.11 -3.60
CA ASN A 119 14.39 -4.79 -4.43
C ASN A 119 14.36 -4.27 -5.88
N ARG A 120 15.33 -3.45 -6.29
CA ARG A 120 15.33 -2.77 -7.60
C ARG A 120 15.15 -3.71 -8.78
N ALA A 121 15.72 -4.92 -8.69
CA ALA A 121 15.64 -5.93 -9.75
C ALA A 121 14.19 -6.32 -10.10
N LEU A 122 13.26 -6.27 -9.14
CA LEU A 122 11.84 -6.54 -9.37
C LEU A 122 11.20 -5.45 -10.24
N TYR A 123 11.59 -4.21 -10.02
CA TYR A 123 11.04 -3.05 -10.72
C TYR A 123 11.69 -2.83 -12.08
N GLU A 124 12.98 -3.13 -12.21
CA GLU A 124 13.73 -3.02 -13.46
C GLU A 124 13.48 -4.20 -14.42
N LYS A 125 12.90 -5.30 -13.91
CA LYS A 125 12.56 -6.47 -14.72
C LYS A 125 11.70 -6.04 -15.90
N ASP A 126 12.04 -6.57 -17.09
CA ASP A 126 11.35 -6.31 -18.36
C ASP A 126 11.35 -4.81 -18.79
N GLY A 127 12.22 -3.99 -18.20
CA GLY A 127 12.35 -2.56 -18.54
C GLY A 127 11.15 -1.69 -18.13
N ILE A 128 10.33 -2.13 -17.17
CA ILE A 128 9.16 -1.37 -16.70
C ILE A 128 9.62 -0.06 -16.07
N PHE A 129 10.58 -0.13 -15.15
CA PHE A 129 11.24 1.05 -14.61
C PHE A 129 12.68 1.11 -15.13
N SER A 130 13.08 2.28 -15.64
CA SER A 130 14.48 2.44 -16.05
C SER A 130 15.39 2.53 -14.82
N PRO A 131 16.65 2.05 -14.91
CA PRO A 131 17.63 2.22 -13.82
C PRO A 131 17.78 3.67 -13.40
N GLN A 132 17.75 4.62 -14.34
CA GLN A 132 17.87 6.06 -14.06
C GLN A 132 16.69 6.56 -13.23
N LEU A 133 15.47 6.10 -13.47
CA LEU A 133 14.29 6.46 -12.68
C LEU A 133 14.42 5.92 -11.25
N ILE A 134 14.85 4.67 -11.10
CA ILE A 134 15.09 4.06 -9.78
C ILE A 134 16.19 4.80 -9.03
N ASP A 135 17.34 5.07 -9.66
CA ASP A 135 18.44 5.82 -9.06
C ASP A 135 18.02 7.24 -8.65
N GLY A 136 17.28 7.94 -9.49
CA GLY A 136 16.74 9.26 -9.21
C GLY A 136 15.77 9.25 -8.02
N THR A 137 14.90 8.25 -7.94
CA THR A 137 13.96 8.07 -6.83
C THR A 137 14.70 7.80 -5.53
N ILE A 138 15.68 6.90 -5.53
CA ILE A 138 16.52 6.59 -4.35
C ILE A 138 17.26 7.84 -3.89
N ALA A 139 17.87 8.58 -4.81
CA ALA A 139 18.60 9.81 -4.48
C ALA A 139 17.67 10.87 -3.88
N LYS A 140 16.47 11.07 -4.45
CA LYS A 140 15.45 11.98 -3.94
C LYS A 140 15.03 11.61 -2.51
N LEU A 141 14.71 10.35 -2.27
CA LEU A 141 14.27 9.86 -0.95
C LEU A 141 15.38 10.00 0.10
N LYS A 142 16.62 9.61 -0.21
CA LYS A 142 17.79 9.81 0.68
C LYS A 142 18.08 11.30 0.93
N GLY A 143 17.74 12.16 -0.02
CA GLY A 143 17.92 13.62 0.09
C GLY A 143 17.05 14.29 1.16
N TYR A 144 15.97 13.65 1.63
CA TYR A 144 15.14 14.17 2.73
C TYR A 144 15.86 14.15 4.08
N LYS A 145 16.84 13.26 4.28
CA LYS A 145 17.64 13.12 5.52
C LYS A 145 16.76 12.97 6.76
N ASP A 146 15.78 12.10 6.66
CA ASP A 146 14.68 11.96 7.61
C ASP A 146 14.78 10.71 8.51
N GLU A 147 15.95 10.08 8.60
CA GLU A 147 16.19 8.84 9.34
C GLU A 147 15.77 8.92 10.82
N HIS A 148 15.77 10.12 11.38
CA HIS A 148 15.45 10.35 12.79
C HIS A 148 14.23 11.22 13.01
N ILE A 149 13.52 11.58 11.94
CA ILE A 149 12.43 12.56 11.95
C ILE A 149 11.33 12.19 12.95
N ARG A 150 10.96 10.91 13.02
CA ARG A 150 9.92 10.42 13.94
C ARG A 150 10.30 10.68 15.39
N ARG A 151 11.54 10.36 15.78
CA ARG A 151 12.05 10.57 17.14
C ARG A 151 12.15 12.06 17.45
N GLU A 152 12.69 12.85 16.53
CA GLU A 152 12.88 14.28 16.71
C GLU A 152 11.55 15.03 16.81
N ALA A 153 10.60 14.73 15.94
CA ALA A 153 9.28 15.36 15.94
C ALA A 153 8.44 14.95 17.18
N SER A 154 8.59 13.70 17.66
CA SER A 154 7.88 13.24 18.86
C SER A 154 8.40 13.88 20.15
N SER A 155 9.68 14.28 20.19
CA SER A 155 10.32 14.85 21.38
C SER A 155 10.20 16.37 21.45
N ASP A 156 9.90 17.06 20.35
CA ASP A 156 9.85 18.52 20.28
C ASP A 156 8.62 19.02 19.51
N PRO A 157 7.60 19.58 20.23
CA PRO A 157 6.39 20.11 19.59
C PRO A 157 6.65 21.23 18.57
N LYS A 158 7.73 22.02 18.71
CA LYS A 158 8.10 23.07 17.76
C LYS A 158 8.60 22.46 16.45
N LYS A 159 9.42 21.40 16.53
CA LYS A 159 9.87 20.65 15.35
C LYS A 159 8.68 19.99 14.63
N MET A 160 7.76 19.39 15.39
CA MET A 160 6.52 18.85 14.82
C MET A 160 5.72 19.93 14.08
N ALA A 161 5.50 21.08 14.71
CA ALA A 161 4.75 22.19 14.09
C ALA A 161 5.45 22.73 12.84
N ALA A 162 6.77 22.82 12.84
CA ALA A 162 7.56 23.22 11.65
C ALA A 162 7.43 22.20 10.52
N LEU A 163 7.49 20.90 10.82
CA LEU A 163 7.31 19.82 9.87
C LEU A 163 5.93 19.86 9.24
N VAL A 164 4.88 19.98 10.08
CA VAL A 164 3.50 20.10 9.60
C VAL A 164 3.33 21.31 8.67
N ARG A 165 3.86 22.48 9.04
CA ARG A 165 3.78 23.67 8.18
C ARG A 165 4.50 23.49 6.85
N LYS A 166 5.67 22.83 6.85
CA LYS A 166 6.45 22.58 5.64
C LYS A 166 5.70 21.72 4.61
N TYR A 167 4.95 20.72 5.09
CA TYR A 167 4.27 19.75 4.24
C TYR A 167 2.74 19.88 4.23
N TYR A 168 2.19 20.95 4.80
CA TYR A 168 0.74 21.12 4.96
C TYR A 168 -0.04 21.12 3.64
N TYR A 169 0.59 21.62 2.58
CA TYR A 169 -0.01 21.68 1.25
C TYR A 169 0.56 20.65 0.26
N CYS A 170 1.32 19.68 0.75
CA CYS A 170 1.84 18.59 -0.05
C CYS A 170 0.85 17.40 0.04
N GLY A 171 -0.01 17.26 -0.94
CA GLY A 171 -0.99 16.19 -0.98
C GLY A 171 -2.04 16.45 -2.03
#